data_d2a59c7f4400e26b67d1bacf7fd37f7b
#
_entry.id   d2a59c7f4400e26b67d1bacf7fd37f7b
#
_cell.length_a   1.000
_cell.length_b   1.000
_cell.length_c   1.000
_cell.angle_alpha   90.00
_cell.angle_beta   90.00
_cell.angle_gamma   90.00
#
_symmetry.space_group_name_H-M   'P 1'
#
loop_
_entity.id
_entity.type
_entity.pdbx_description
1 polymer ?
#
loop_
_entity_poly.entity_id
_entity_poly.type
_entity_poly.pdbx_seq_one_letter_code
_entity_poly.pdbx_strand_id
1 'polypeptide(L)'
;MEYKEIKPVDSPYLKRLDYLEDRPQKLYYWGTIPDLDGKTEASTRFPEEGMGRPKTVAIVGARKMTNYGEMIAYKIAAELASRGVIIASGMAVGIDSAAHKGALSVKGKTIAFLGTEINNIYPRQNQELFSRIIRSGGAVFSEYGPGELLECRLKTDSFLRRNRLISGVADAVVVVEADTRSGSLNTACHALSQGVPLFAVPGDINRQMSQGCNRLFNKGAAALISADDVLEILFKKPRRKKSVLKSLASMKLIDNKDEEMIVKAISQGVRYSEEILLYIQSFLEEKFDASRFMAAITTLEIKGVVKNLDGTQWVLS
;
A
#
# COMPACT_ATOMS: atom_id res chain seq x y z
N MET A 1 -32.65 8.09 7.03
CA MET A 1 -31.61 8.19 6.00
C MET A 1 -31.97 7.18 4.93
N GLU A 2 -31.85 7.55 3.66
CA GLU A 2 -32.02 6.64 2.53
C GLU A 2 -30.65 6.27 1.95
N TYR A 3 -30.52 5.03 1.48
CA TYR A 3 -29.37 4.62 0.67
C TYR A 3 -29.55 5.15 -0.77
N LYS A 4 -28.44 5.31 -1.45
CA LYS A 4 -28.37 5.75 -2.85
C LYS A 4 -27.74 4.66 -3.69
N GLU A 5 -27.92 4.75 -5.00
CA GLU A 5 -27.27 3.88 -6.00
C GLU A 5 -26.28 4.69 -6.83
N ILE A 6 -25.17 4.08 -7.22
CA ILE A 6 -24.15 4.65 -8.10
C ILE A 6 -23.49 3.58 -8.96
N LYS A 7 -23.15 3.90 -10.19
CA LYS A 7 -22.23 3.09 -10.99
C LYS A 7 -20.80 3.52 -10.67
N PRO A 8 -19.85 2.61 -10.51
CA PRO A 8 -18.45 2.98 -10.22
C PRO A 8 -17.85 3.96 -11.20
N VAL A 9 -18.19 3.86 -12.48
CA VAL A 9 -17.73 4.74 -13.56
C VAL A 9 -18.14 6.21 -13.34
N ASP A 10 -19.26 6.46 -12.67
CA ASP A 10 -19.80 7.81 -12.43
C ASP A 10 -19.13 8.52 -11.23
N SER A 11 -18.28 7.80 -10.47
CA SER A 11 -17.54 8.38 -9.34
C SER A 11 -16.03 8.33 -9.60
N PRO A 12 -15.35 9.46 -9.66
CA PRO A 12 -13.90 9.50 -9.77
C PRO A 12 -13.19 8.68 -8.70
N TYR A 13 -13.75 8.62 -7.49
CA TYR A 13 -13.22 7.83 -6.39
C TYR A 13 -13.37 6.32 -6.60
N LEU A 14 -14.51 5.85 -7.10
CA LEU A 14 -14.84 4.44 -7.28
C LEU A 14 -14.42 3.88 -8.64
N LYS A 15 -14.05 4.73 -9.59
CA LYS A 15 -13.75 4.36 -10.99
C LYS A 15 -12.74 3.20 -11.12
N ARG A 16 -11.84 3.04 -10.15
CA ARG A 16 -10.89 1.91 -10.14
C ARG A 16 -11.57 0.54 -10.06
N LEU A 17 -12.75 0.48 -9.47
CA LEU A 17 -13.52 -0.76 -9.38
C LEU A 17 -14.02 -1.23 -10.75
N ASP A 18 -14.06 -0.34 -11.75
CA ASP A 18 -14.44 -0.67 -13.13
C ASP A 18 -13.34 -1.46 -13.88
N TYR A 19 -12.11 -1.42 -13.38
CA TYR A 19 -10.99 -2.19 -13.93
C TYR A 19 -10.85 -3.59 -13.34
N LEU A 20 -11.70 -3.98 -12.39
CA LEU A 20 -11.69 -5.33 -11.84
C LEU A 20 -12.22 -6.32 -12.86
N GLU A 21 -11.65 -7.52 -12.92
CA GLU A 21 -12.12 -8.62 -13.78
C GLU A 21 -13.60 -8.93 -13.53
N ASP A 22 -13.98 -9.07 -12.25
CA ASP A 22 -15.38 -9.15 -11.79
C ASP A 22 -15.82 -7.78 -11.28
N ARG A 23 -16.01 -6.81 -12.19
CA ARG A 23 -16.39 -5.45 -11.85
C ARG A 23 -17.83 -5.37 -11.33
N PRO A 24 -18.10 -4.55 -10.30
CA PRO A 24 -19.46 -4.30 -9.85
C PRO A 24 -20.21 -3.45 -10.88
N GLN A 25 -21.40 -3.89 -11.29
CA GLN A 25 -22.23 -3.13 -12.25
C GLN A 25 -22.81 -1.87 -11.61
N LYS A 26 -23.12 -1.94 -10.32
CA LYS A 26 -23.62 -0.86 -9.48
C LYS A 26 -23.24 -1.10 -8.03
N LEU A 27 -23.29 -0.04 -7.24
CA LEU A 27 -23.12 -0.09 -5.80
C LEU A 27 -24.26 0.69 -5.13
N TYR A 28 -24.78 0.15 -4.07
CA TYR A 28 -25.63 0.87 -3.13
C TYR A 28 -24.77 1.45 -2.01
N TYR A 29 -25.13 2.63 -1.51
CA TYR A 29 -24.33 3.24 -0.44
C TYR A 29 -25.15 4.14 0.49
N TRP A 30 -24.65 4.20 1.73
CA TRP A 30 -25.02 5.18 2.73
C TRP A 30 -23.89 6.18 2.91
N GLY A 31 -24.23 7.43 3.27
CA GLY A 31 -23.25 8.44 3.62
C GLY A 31 -22.74 9.26 2.44
N THR A 32 -21.47 9.65 2.51
CA THR A 32 -20.84 10.54 1.52
C THR A 32 -19.66 9.84 0.88
N ILE A 33 -19.69 9.71 -0.44
CA ILE A 33 -18.54 9.20 -1.19
C ILE A 33 -17.41 10.23 -1.11
N PRO A 34 -16.17 9.82 -0.80
CA PRO A 34 -15.05 10.75 -0.80
C PRO A 34 -14.91 11.45 -2.16
N ASP A 35 -14.85 12.75 -2.14
CA ASP A 35 -14.77 13.56 -3.35
C ASP A 35 -13.34 13.93 -3.69
N LEU A 36 -13.09 14.20 -4.98
CA LEU A 36 -11.78 14.65 -5.48
C LEU A 36 -11.53 16.15 -5.25
N ASP A 37 -12.57 16.92 -4.94
CA ASP A 37 -12.54 18.38 -4.95
C ASP A 37 -11.76 19.03 -3.80
N GLY A 38 -10.88 18.30 -3.14
CA GLY A 38 -9.82 18.87 -2.26
C GLY A 38 -10.29 19.81 -1.14
N LYS A 39 -11.59 20.04 -0.99
CA LYS A 39 -12.16 20.98 0.00
C LYS A 39 -12.29 20.42 1.42
N THR A 40 -11.70 19.27 1.70
CA THR A 40 -11.60 18.80 3.07
C THR A 40 -10.37 19.44 3.71
N GLU A 41 -10.57 20.17 4.83
CA GLU A 41 -9.51 20.85 5.61
C GLU A 41 -8.29 19.95 5.95
N ALA A 42 -8.43 18.64 5.88
CA ALA A 42 -7.34 17.68 6.04
C ALA A 42 -6.37 17.61 4.85
N SER A 43 -6.77 18.04 3.64
CA SER A 43 -5.89 18.01 2.46
C SER A 43 -4.88 19.17 2.43
N THR A 44 -5.05 20.17 3.31
CA THR A 44 -4.19 21.36 3.35
C THR A 44 -2.82 21.10 4.01
N ARG A 45 -2.63 19.98 4.70
CA ARG A 45 -1.35 19.66 5.35
C ARG A 45 -0.27 19.08 4.43
N PHE A 46 -0.65 18.61 3.24
CA PHE A 46 0.28 18.14 2.21
C PHE A 46 -0.17 18.59 0.81
N PRO A 47 -0.16 19.91 0.55
CA PRO A 47 -0.46 20.44 -0.77
C PRO A 47 0.81 20.34 -1.61
N GLU A 48 1.03 19.25 -2.31
CA GLU A 48 2.02 19.20 -3.37
C GLU A 48 1.45 18.52 -4.62
N GLU A 49 1.33 19.35 -5.63
CA GLU A 49 1.25 19.16 -7.07
C GLU A 49 0.78 17.78 -7.59
N GLY A 50 -0.42 17.76 -8.07
CA GLY A 50 -1.09 16.64 -8.70
C GLY A 50 -2.30 16.21 -7.89
N MET A 51 -3.40 17.00 -7.92
CA MET A 51 -4.67 16.65 -7.27
C MET A 51 -5.21 15.32 -7.82
N GLY A 52 -4.64 14.22 -7.32
CA GLY A 52 -5.21 12.89 -7.45
C GLY A 52 -6.26 12.68 -6.37
N ARG A 53 -7.12 11.69 -6.59
CA ARG A 53 -8.11 11.27 -5.59
C ARG A 53 -7.48 11.05 -4.20
N PRO A 54 -8.27 11.19 -3.11
CA PRO A 54 -7.79 10.89 -1.76
C PRO A 54 -7.18 9.49 -1.68
N LYS A 55 -6.03 9.37 -1.01
CA LYS A 55 -5.37 8.08 -0.81
C LYS A 55 -6.17 7.21 0.14
N THR A 56 -6.25 5.94 -0.19
CA THR A 56 -7.06 4.96 0.55
C THR A 56 -6.19 3.75 0.92
N VAL A 57 -6.25 3.33 2.17
CA VAL A 57 -5.60 2.11 2.66
C VAL A 57 -6.65 1.15 3.18
N ALA A 58 -6.64 -0.07 2.65
CA ALA A 58 -7.44 -1.14 3.19
C ALA A 58 -6.72 -1.78 4.39
N ILE A 59 -7.40 -1.90 5.53
CA ILE A 59 -6.89 -2.60 6.71
C ILE A 59 -7.83 -3.74 7.01
N VAL A 60 -7.32 -4.97 6.95
CA VAL A 60 -8.12 -6.19 7.11
C VAL A 60 -7.42 -7.20 8.02
N GLY A 61 -8.16 -8.19 8.51
CA GLY A 61 -7.57 -9.24 9.33
C GLY A 61 -8.57 -10.18 9.96
N ALA A 62 -8.12 -10.86 11.00
CA ALA A 62 -8.88 -11.87 11.72
C ALA A 62 -10.14 -11.29 12.40
N ARG A 63 -11.26 -12.05 12.32
CA ARG A 63 -12.47 -11.73 13.10
C ARG A 63 -12.29 -12.01 14.59
N LYS A 64 -11.48 -13.02 14.93
CA LYS A 64 -11.05 -13.33 16.29
C LYS A 64 -9.66 -12.77 16.51
N MET A 65 -9.57 -11.45 16.61
CA MET A 65 -8.31 -10.75 16.83
C MET A 65 -7.81 -10.95 18.27
N THR A 66 -6.50 -10.81 18.45
CA THR A 66 -5.90 -10.68 19.77
C THR A 66 -5.90 -9.23 20.23
N ASN A 67 -5.61 -8.97 21.51
CA ASN A 67 -5.43 -7.59 22.01
C ASN A 67 -4.30 -6.88 21.28
N TYR A 68 -3.25 -7.60 20.87
CA TYR A 68 -2.17 -7.06 20.04
C TYR A 68 -2.69 -6.61 18.67
N GLY A 69 -3.44 -7.48 17.99
CA GLY A 69 -4.01 -7.16 16.68
C GLY A 69 -4.96 -5.97 16.74
N GLU A 70 -5.81 -5.89 17.78
CA GLU A 70 -6.69 -4.76 18.02
C GLU A 70 -5.90 -3.45 18.15
N MET A 71 -4.89 -3.45 19.03
CA MET A 71 -4.04 -2.28 19.27
C MET A 71 -3.33 -1.82 18.00
N ILE A 72 -2.73 -2.75 17.25
CA ILE A 72 -2.00 -2.42 16.02
C ILE A 72 -2.95 -1.91 14.94
N ALA A 73 -4.07 -2.58 14.68
CA ALA A 73 -5.05 -2.12 13.69
C ALA A 73 -5.58 -0.72 14.01
N TYR A 74 -5.93 -0.48 15.27
CA TYR A 74 -6.39 0.82 15.74
C TYR A 74 -5.32 1.90 15.55
N LYS A 75 -4.08 1.65 16.02
CA LYS A 75 -2.97 2.60 15.96
C LYS A 75 -2.62 2.96 14.51
N ILE A 76 -2.39 1.97 13.65
CA ILE A 76 -2.04 2.18 12.24
C ILE A 76 -3.15 2.93 11.51
N ALA A 77 -4.43 2.56 11.74
CA ALA A 77 -5.56 3.28 11.16
C ALA A 77 -5.64 4.74 11.62
N ALA A 78 -5.41 5.02 12.90
CA ALA A 78 -5.40 6.38 13.44
C ALA A 78 -4.25 7.21 12.86
N GLU A 79 -3.03 6.65 12.81
CA GLU A 79 -1.85 7.32 12.25
C GLU A 79 -2.03 7.65 10.75
N LEU A 80 -2.52 6.72 9.96
CA LEU A 80 -2.81 6.95 8.53
C LEU A 80 -3.93 7.98 8.35
N ALA A 81 -5.02 7.83 9.09
CA ALA A 81 -6.18 8.74 9.00
C ALA A 81 -5.85 10.17 9.45
N SER A 82 -4.97 10.35 10.46
CA SER A 82 -4.49 11.67 10.88
C SER A 82 -3.69 12.40 9.80
N ARG A 83 -3.16 11.64 8.82
CA ARG A 83 -2.45 12.15 7.63
C ARG A 83 -3.36 12.31 6.40
N GLY A 84 -4.69 12.24 6.60
CA GLY A 84 -5.68 12.41 5.51
C GLY A 84 -5.90 11.16 4.65
N VAL A 85 -5.34 10.01 5.01
CA VAL A 85 -5.59 8.74 4.32
C VAL A 85 -6.96 8.20 4.73
N ILE A 86 -7.76 7.77 3.76
CA ILE A 86 -9.04 7.11 3.99
C ILE A 86 -8.79 5.65 4.36
N ILE A 87 -9.42 5.17 5.42
CA ILE A 87 -9.33 3.77 5.81
C ILE A 87 -10.52 3.00 5.21
N ALA A 88 -10.22 1.98 4.42
CA ALA A 88 -11.21 1.06 3.86
C ALA A 88 -11.18 -0.27 4.61
N SER A 89 -12.35 -0.87 4.89
CA SER A 89 -12.42 -2.21 5.45
C SER A 89 -13.79 -2.87 5.20
N GLY A 90 -14.01 -4.06 5.78
CA GLY A 90 -15.19 -4.89 5.51
C GLY A 90 -16.28 -4.85 6.57
N MET A 91 -16.23 -3.98 7.56
CA MET A 91 -17.20 -3.91 8.66
C MET A 91 -17.29 -5.19 9.50
N ALA A 92 -16.42 -6.17 9.34
CA ALA A 92 -16.43 -7.38 10.15
C ALA A 92 -16.04 -7.07 11.60
N VAL A 93 -16.36 -8.00 12.51
CA VAL A 93 -15.78 -7.95 13.87
C VAL A 93 -14.26 -8.12 13.80
N GLY A 94 -13.56 -7.76 14.85
CA GLY A 94 -12.12 -7.91 14.93
C GLY A 94 -11.38 -6.76 14.24
N ILE A 95 -10.37 -7.09 13.46
CA ILE A 95 -9.43 -6.12 12.86
C ILE A 95 -10.15 -5.03 12.05
N ASP A 96 -11.16 -5.38 11.25
CA ASP A 96 -11.92 -4.41 10.46
C ASP A 96 -12.56 -3.34 11.35
N SER A 97 -13.22 -3.77 12.44
CA SER A 97 -13.83 -2.85 13.41
C SER A 97 -12.80 -1.99 14.12
N ALA A 98 -11.65 -2.55 14.51
CA ALA A 98 -10.57 -1.82 15.15
C ALA A 98 -10.00 -0.74 14.20
N ALA A 99 -9.82 -1.07 12.93
CA ALA A 99 -9.36 -0.12 11.91
C ALA A 99 -10.34 1.06 11.73
N HIS A 100 -11.63 0.79 11.59
CA HIS A 100 -12.64 1.85 11.51
C HIS A 100 -12.66 2.74 12.77
N LYS A 101 -12.60 2.13 13.96
CA LYS A 101 -12.55 2.87 15.24
C LYS A 101 -11.31 3.75 15.35
N GLY A 102 -10.14 3.23 14.91
CA GLY A 102 -8.88 3.98 14.87
C GLY A 102 -8.99 5.22 13.98
N ALA A 103 -9.51 5.09 12.76
CA ALA A 103 -9.73 6.24 11.87
C ALA A 103 -10.67 7.28 12.49
N LEU A 104 -11.79 6.81 13.07
CA LEU A 104 -12.80 7.69 13.69
C LEU A 104 -12.28 8.41 14.94
N SER A 105 -11.31 7.86 15.67
CA SER A 105 -10.76 8.47 16.88
C SER A 105 -10.04 9.80 16.63
N VAL A 106 -9.49 9.95 15.43
CA VAL A 106 -8.78 11.14 14.98
C VAL A 106 -9.62 12.01 14.02
N LYS A 107 -10.94 11.79 14.01
CA LYS A 107 -11.89 12.46 13.08
C LYS A 107 -11.53 12.21 11.60
N GLY A 108 -10.81 11.14 11.31
CA GLY A 108 -10.48 10.72 9.95
C GLY A 108 -11.65 10.06 9.24
N LYS A 109 -11.58 10.01 7.91
CA LYS A 109 -12.60 9.37 7.08
C LYS A 109 -12.35 7.88 6.96
N THR A 110 -13.42 7.11 6.99
CA THR A 110 -13.36 5.67 6.73
C THR A 110 -14.55 5.22 5.91
N ILE A 111 -14.34 4.22 5.07
CA ILE A 111 -15.37 3.62 4.24
C ILE A 111 -15.44 2.12 4.49
N ALA A 112 -16.61 1.56 4.34
CA ALA A 112 -16.81 0.12 4.51
C ALA A 112 -17.52 -0.48 3.30
N PHE A 113 -17.19 -1.72 3.00
CA PHE A 113 -17.94 -2.54 2.05
C PHE A 113 -18.64 -3.65 2.80
N LEU A 114 -19.91 -3.90 2.51
CA LEU A 114 -20.71 -5.00 3.10
C LEU A 114 -20.69 -6.20 2.17
N GLY A 115 -20.69 -7.41 2.75
CA GLY A 115 -20.97 -8.64 2.01
C GLY A 115 -22.43 -9.05 2.08
N THR A 116 -23.31 -8.18 2.62
CA THR A 116 -24.76 -8.35 2.77
C THR A 116 -25.46 -7.28 1.97
N GLU A 117 -26.78 -7.34 1.87
CA GLU A 117 -27.60 -6.27 1.31
C GLU A 117 -27.41 -4.96 2.07
N ILE A 118 -27.55 -3.84 1.38
CA ILE A 118 -27.29 -2.50 1.91
C ILE A 118 -28.15 -2.15 3.14
N ASN A 119 -29.36 -2.68 3.22
CA ASN A 119 -30.29 -2.52 4.34
C ASN A 119 -30.05 -3.51 5.48
N ASN A 120 -29.17 -4.51 5.32
CA ASN A 120 -28.85 -5.52 6.31
C ASN A 120 -27.42 -5.32 6.85
N ILE A 121 -27.29 -4.44 7.84
CA ILE A 121 -25.98 -4.16 8.46
C ILE A 121 -25.52 -5.37 9.29
N TYR A 122 -24.48 -6.01 8.79
CA TYR A 122 -23.90 -7.20 9.43
C TYR A 122 -22.40 -7.01 9.70
N PRO A 123 -21.91 -7.40 10.89
CA PRO A 123 -22.67 -7.98 12.01
C PRO A 123 -23.48 -6.91 12.78
N ARG A 124 -24.59 -7.32 13.41
CA ARG A 124 -25.50 -6.40 14.13
C ARG A 124 -24.81 -5.60 15.24
N GLN A 125 -23.79 -6.17 15.88
CA GLN A 125 -22.99 -5.49 16.90
C GLN A 125 -22.21 -4.26 16.37
N ASN A 126 -22.03 -4.14 15.07
CA ASN A 126 -21.38 -3.01 14.41
C ASN A 126 -22.38 -1.92 13.94
N GLN A 127 -23.66 -1.99 14.35
CA GLN A 127 -24.68 -1.01 13.97
C GLN A 127 -24.32 0.42 14.43
N GLU A 128 -23.75 0.56 15.62
CA GLU A 128 -23.29 1.84 16.11
C GLU A 128 -22.08 2.33 15.31
N LEU A 129 -21.14 1.43 15.01
CA LEU A 129 -19.98 1.74 14.18
C LEU A 129 -20.39 2.21 12.78
N PHE A 130 -21.38 1.55 12.16
CA PHE A 130 -22.00 2.00 10.92
C PHE A 130 -22.48 3.46 11.04
N SER A 131 -23.27 3.76 12.07
CA SER A 131 -23.81 5.12 12.29
C SER A 131 -22.71 6.15 12.49
N ARG A 132 -21.61 5.79 13.16
CA ARG A 132 -20.45 6.67 13.36
C ARG A 132 -19.70 6.93 12.06
N ILE A 133 -19.53 5.92 11.20
CA ILE A 133 -18.90 6.08 9.88
C ILE A 133 -19.69 7.09 9.05
N ILE A 134 -21.01 6.94 8.97
CA ILE A 134 -21.86 7.87 8.20
C ILE A 134 -21.78 9.29 8.75
N ARG A 135 -21.88 9.46 10.07
CA ARG A 135 -21.82 10.79 10.72
C ARG A 135 -20.46 11.46 10.57
N SER A 136 -19.37 10.70 10.39
CA SER A 136 -18.03 11.26 10.16
C SER A 136 -17.77 11.70 8.72
N GLY A 137 -18.78 11.61 7.83
CA GLY A 137 -18.61 11.90 6.41
C GLY A 137 -17.95 10.78 5.61
N GLY A 138 -17.97 9.56 6.14
CA GLY A 138 -17.61 8.34 5.44
C GLY A 138 -18.79 7.72 4.68
N ALA A 139 -18.55 6.56 4.08
CA ALA A 139 -19.57 5.82 3.34
C ALA A 139 -19.54 4.32 3.64
N VAL A 140 -20.69 3.68 3.49
CA VAL A 140 -20.83 2.21 3.55
C VAL A 140 -21.49 1.74 2.27
N PHE A 141 -20.83 0.81 1.59
CA PHE A 141 -21.20 0.31 0.28
C PHE A 141 -21.65 -1.16 0.32
N SER A 142 -22.50 -1.53 -0.61
CA SER A 142 -22.82 -2.94 -0.93
C SER A 142 -23.06 -3.10 -2.43
N GLU A 143 -22.74 -4.26 -2.99
CA GLU A 143 -23.17 -4.66 -4.35
C GLU A 143 -24.64 -5.09 -4.38
N TYR A 144 -25.25 -5.30 -3.23
CA TYR A 144 -26.58 -5.91 -3.13
C TYR A 144 -27.59 -4.92 -2.55
N GLY A 145 -28.65 -4.65 -3.32
CA GLY A 145 -29.84 -3.98 -2.86
C GLY A 145 -30.76 -4.93 -2.09
N PRO A 146 -31.86 -4.42 -1.52
CA PRO A 146 -32.84 -5.24 -0.82
C PRO A 146 -33.44 -6.34 -1.72
N GLY A 147 -33.39 -7.59 -1.27
CA GLY A 147 -33.89 -8.76 -1.99
C GLY A 147 -33.00 -9.29 -3.11
N GLU A 148 -31.81 -8.69 -3.34
CA GLU A 148 -30.88 -9.14 -4.39
C GLU A 148 -29.96 -10.28 -3.92
N LEU A 149 -29.83 -10.54 -2.63
CA LEU A 149 -29.02 -11.62 -2.10
C LEU A 149 -29.91 -12.83 -1.77
N LEU A 150 -29.91 -13.84 -2.63
CA LEU A 150 -30.68 -15.08 -2.45
C LEU A 150 -30.24 -15.87 -1.20
N GLU A 151 -31.22 -16.44 -0.50
CA GLU A 151 -31.15 -16.75 0.93
C GLU A 151 -30.18 -17.83 1.40
N CYS A 152 -29.62 -18.73 0.66
CA CYS A 152 -29.03 -19.87 1.35
C CYS A 152 -27.63 -20.36 0.95
N ARG A 153 -27.21 -20.18 -0.25
CA ARG A 153 -25.86 -20.64 -0.71
C ARG A 153 -24.81 -19.54 -0.78
N LEU A 154 -25.22 -18.29 -0.72
CA LEU A 154 -24.39 -17.14 -1.10
C LEU A 154 -23.75 -16.39 0.07
N LYS A 155 -24.07 -16.69 1.33
CA LYS A 155 -23.58 -15.89 2.46
C LYS A 155 -22.05 -15.89 2.59
N THR A 156 -21.40 -17.05 2.45
CA THR A 156 -19.94 -17.13 2.53
C THR A 156 -19.31 -16.56 1.26
N ASP A 157 -19.87 -16.86 0.10
CA ASP A 157 -19.35 -16.43 -1.19
C ASP A 157 -19.45 -14.91 -1.39
N SER A 158 -20.56 -14.30 -0.93
CA SER A 158 -20.73 -12.84 -1.01
C SER A 158 -19.70 -12.07 -0.18
N PHE A 159 -19.31 -12.59 0.99
CA PHE A 159 -18.24 -11.99 1.80
C PHE A 159 -16.87 -12.10 1.13
N LEU A 160 -16.56 -13.23 0.51
CA LEU A 160 -15.31 -13.42 -0.22
C LEU A 160 -15.30 -12.58 -1.51
N ARG A 161 -16.42 -12.57 -2.23
CA ARG A 161 -16.58 -11.76 -3.43
C ARG A 161 -16.42 -10.26 -3.15
N ARG A 162 -17.03 -9.75 -2.07
CA ARG A 162 -16.90 -8.37 -1.63
C ARG A 162 -15.46 -7.94 -1.42
N ASN A 163 -14.57 -8.85 -0.97
CA ASN A 163 -13.20 -8.50 -0.59
C ASN A 163 -12.39 -7.89 -1.76
N ARG A 164 -12.73 -8.23 -3.01
CA ARG A 164 -12.12 -7.61 -4.20
C ARG A 164 -12.39 -6.10 -4.31
N LEU A 165 -13.53 -5.64 -3.75
CA LEU A 165 -13.87 -4.22 -3.72
C LEU A 165 -13.05 -3.46 -2.68
N ILE A 166 -12.76 -4.10 -1.54
CA ILE A 166 -11.93 -3.51 -0.49
C ILE A 166 -10.52 -3.26 -1.00
N SER A 167 -9.90 -4.26 -1.65
CA SER A 167 -8.58 -4.11 -2.26
C SER A 167 -8.61 -3.21 -3.49
N GLY A 168 -9.66 -3.30 -4.32
CA GLY A 168 -9.80 -2.55 -5.57
C GLY A 168 -9.90 -1.03 -5.39
N VAL A 169 -10.48 -0.55 -4.29
CA VAL A 169 -10.55 0.89 -3.99
C VAL A 169 -9.26 1.40 -3.34
N ALA A 170 -8.41 0.52 -2.82
CA ALA A 170 -7.25 0.87 -2.02
C ALA A 170 -6.00 1.18 -2.86
N ASP A 171 -5.13 2.05 -2.36
CA ASP A 171 -3.78 2.30 -2.86
C ASP A 171 -2.75 1.39 -2.19
N ALA A 172 -3.10 0.80 -1.04
CA ALA A 172 -2.34 -0.25 -0.36
C ALA A 172 -3.28 -1.08 0.51
N VAL A 173 -2.92 -2.32 0.75
CA VAL A 173 -3.64 -3.25 1.63
C VAL A 173 -2.73 -3.66 2.78
N VAL A 174 -3.25 -3.63 4.00
CA VAL A 174 -2.57 -4.05 5.24
C VAL A 174 -3.34 -5.22 5.84
N VAL A 175 -2.65 -6.34 6.08
CA VAL A 175 -3.17 -7.48 6.84
C VAL A 175 -2.52 -7.47 8.22
N VAL A 176 -3.33 -7.28 9.27
CA VAL A 176 -2.81 -7.11 10.65
C VAL A 176 -2.65 -8.44 11.36
N GLU A 177 -3.66 -9.27 11.35
CA GLU A 177 -3.63 -10.64 11.87
C GLU A 177 -4.41 -11.56 10.93
N ALA A 178 -3.88 -12.74 10.69
CA ALA A 178 -4.54 -13.78 9.92
C ALA A 178 -4.06 -15.17 10.34
N ASP A 179 -4.99 -16.06 10.62
CA ASP A 179 -4.74 -17.51 10.60
C ASP A 179 -4.57 -17.97 9.14
N THR A 180 -4.01 -19.15 8.95
CA THR A 180 -3.78 -19.77 7.63
C THR A 180 -5.06 -19.95 6.79
N ARG A 181 -6.24 -19.95 7.43
CA ARG A 181 -7.57 -20.07 6.81
C ARG A 181 -8.39 -18.78 6.90
N SER A 182 -7.79 -17.66 7.27
CA SER A 182 -8.51 -16.40 7.42
C SER A 182 -9.06 -15.88 6.09
N GLY A 183 -10.31 -15.39 6.11
CA GLY A 183 -10.93 -14.75 4.95
C GLY A 183 -10.20 -13.46 4.50
N SER A 184 -9.41 -12.83 5.37
CA SER A 184 -8.59 -11.68 5.02
C SER A 184 -7.45 -12.03 4.06
N LEU A 185 -7.00 -13.29 4.02
CA LEU A 185 -6.03 -13.75 3.02
C LEU A 185 -6.60 -13.74 1.60
N ASN A 186 -7.93 -13.87 1.44
CA ASN A 186 -8.59 -13.68 0.16
C ASN A 186 -8.48 -12.21 -0.31
N THR A 187 -8.63 -11.23 0.61
CA THR A 187 -8.37 -9.80 0.28
C THR A 187 -6.92 -9.59 -0.13
N ALA A 188 -5.96 -10.24 0.54
CA ALA A 188 -4.56 -10.19 0.17
C ALA A 188 -4.30 -10.77 -1.23
N CYS A 189 -4.94 -11.90 -1.57
CA CYS A 189 -4.84 -12.48 -2.91
C CYS A 189 -5.40 -11.53 -3.97
N HIS A 190 -6.55 -10.89 -3.72
CA HIS A 190 -7.10 -9.87 -4.62
C HIS A 190 -6.14 -8.67 -4.78
N ALA A 191 -5.53 -8.20 -3.69
CA ALA A 191 -4.55 -7.11 -3.75
C ALA A 191 -3.39 -7.45 -4.69
N LEU A 192 -2.82 -8.65 -4.55
CA LEU A 192 -1.72 -9.13 -5.41
C LEU A 192 -2.14 -9.22 -6.89
N SER A 193 -3.31 -9.80 -7.19
CA SER A 193 -3.81 -9.92 -8.56
C SER A 193 -4.16 -8.56 -9.19
N GLN A 194 -4.56 -7.60 -8.37
CA GLN A 194 -4.87 -6.21 -8.77
C GLN A 194 -3.64 -5.31 -8.84
N GLY A 195 -2.44 -5.81 -8.50
CA GLY A 195 -1.21 -5.03 -8.45
C GLY A 195 -1.20 -3.95 -7.35
N VAL A 196 -2.03 -4.12 -6.31
CA VAL A 196 -2.09 -3.21 -5.16
C VAL A 196 -1.00 -3.60 -4.16
N PRO A 197 -0.15 -2.65 -3.71
CA PRO A 197 0.85 -2.89 -2.69
C PRO A 197 0.28 -3.58 -1.45
N LEU A 198 0.90 -4.68 -1.03
CA LEU A 198 0.46 -5.49 0.09
C LEU A 198 1.46 -5.43 1.23
N PHE A 199 0.96 -5.14 2.42
CA PHE A 199 1.69 -5.17 3.67
C PHE A 199 1.11 -6.20 4.62
N ALA A 200 1.95 -6.80 5.44
CA ALA A 200 1.53 -7.67 6.53
C ALA A 200 2.28 -7.31 7.82
N VAL A 201 1.57 -7.35 8.94
CA VAL A 201 2.20 -7.15 10.26
C VAL A 201 2.95 -8.43 10.62
N PRO A 202 4.27 -8.35 10.89
CA PRO A 202 5.03 -9.51 11.31
C PRO A 202 4.62 -9.94 12.73
N GLY A 203 4.76 -11.21 13.02
CA GLY A 203 4.50 -11.73 14.34
C GLY A 203 5.20 -13.05 14.61
N ASP A 204 5.12 -13.53 15.84
CA ASP A 204 5.79 -14.75 16.26
C ASP A 204 5.33 -15.95 15.42
N ILE A 205 6.25 -16.79 14.99
CA ILE A 205 5.98 -17.97 14.16
C ILE A 205 5.08 -19.00 14.87
N ASN A 206 5.11 -19.00 16.20
CA ASN A 206 4.31 -19.91 17.02
C ASN A 206 2.88 -19.40 17.28
N ARG A 207 2.57 -18.15 16.93
CA ARG A 207 1.23 -17.59 17.10
C ARG A 207 0.35 -17.91 15.91
N GLN A 208 -0.75 -18.57 16.14
CA GLN A 208 -1.71 -18.94 15.10
C GLN A 208 -2.16 -17.72 14.26
N MET A 209 -2.47 -16.60 14.91
CA MET A 209 -2.95 -15.38 14.23
C MET A 209 -1.85 -14.65 13.43
N SER A 210 -0.58 -15.01 13.59
CA SER A 210 0.53 -14.46 12.81
C SER A 210 0.90 -15.31 11.60
N GLN A 211 0.52 -16.58 11.58
CA GLN A 211 0.96 -17.53 10.53
C GLN A 211 0.53 -17.13 9.14
N GLY A 212 -0.70 -16.61 8.98
CA GLY A 212 -1.20 -16.12 7.70
C GLY A 212 -0.40 -14.91 7.22
N CYS A 213 -0.17 -13.93 8.09
CA CYS A 213 0.64 -12.75 7.80
C CYS A 213 2.06 -13.13 7.42
N ASN A 214 2.72 -13.98 8.21
CA ASN A 214 4.10 -14.40 7.94
C ASN A 214 4.24 -15.12 6.59
N ARG A 215 3.22 -15.90 6.17
CA ARG A 215 3.21 -16.55 4.84
C ARG A 215 3.03 -15.56 3.69
N LEU A 216 2.45 -14.38 3.93
CA LEU A 216 2.31 -13.36 2.89
C LEU A 216 3.65 -12.78 2.48
N PHE A 217 4.67 -12.77 3.34
CA PHE A 217 6.02 -12.31 2.98
C PHE A 217 6.60 -13.14 1.84
N ASN A 218 6.39 -14.45 1.85
CA ASN A 218 6.83 -15.34 0.78
C ASN A 218 6.05 -15.12 -0.54
N LYS A 219 4.94 -14.36 -0.49
CA LYS A 219 4.12 -14.01 -1.65
C LYS A 219 4.35 -12.57 -2.11
N GLY A 220 5.33 -11.87 -1.53
CA GLY A 220 5.71 -10.50 -1.92
C GLY A 220 5.07 -9.40 -1.08
N ALA A 221 4.41 -9.71 0.04
CA ALA A 221 3.99 -8.66 0.98
C ALA A 221 5.21 -8.01 1.65
N ALA A 222 5.17 -6.69 1.81
CA ALA A 222 6.15 -5.97 2.62
C ALA A 222 5.82 -6.11 4.12
N ALA A 223 6.84 -6.13 4.97
CA ALA A 223 6.63 -6.09 6.41
C ALA A 223 6.15 -4.68 6.83
N LEU A 224 5.07 -4.62 7.61
CA LEU A 224 4.59 -3.39 8.21
C LEU A 224 5.18 -3.22 9.60
N ILE A 225 6.05 -2.27 9.77
CA ILE A 225 6.67 -1.91 11.05
C ILE A 225 6.03 -0.65 11.62
N SER A 226 5.64 0.28 10.75
CA SER A 226 5.01 1.55 11.10
C SER A 226 4.04 2.02 10.01
N ALA A 227 3.21 3.02 10.29
CA ALA A 227 2.40 3.67 9.28
C ALA A 227 3.24 4.36 8.19
N ASP A 228 4.46 4.77 8.52
CA ASP A 228 5.36 5.45 7.59
C ASP A 228 5.78 4.53 6.42
N ASP A 229 5.84 3.21 6.63
CA ASP A 229 6.11 2.24 5.55
C ASP A 229 5.06 2.33 4.43
N VAL A 230 3.79 2.50 4.83
CA VAL A 230 2.68 2.68 3.88
C VAL A 230 2.73 4.08 3.27
N LEU A 231 2.94 5.11 4.10
CA LEU A 231 2.97 6.51 3.66
C LEU A 231 4.10 6.77 2.65
N GLU A 232 5.25 6.12 2.83
CA GLU A 232 6.33 6.18 1.84
C GLU A 232 5.88 5.72 0.45
N ILE A 233 5.08 4.67 0.37
CA ILE A 233 4.56 4.18 -0.92
C ILE A 233 3.49 5.10 -1.47
N LEU A 234 2.56 5.56 -0.62
CA LEU A 234 1.43 6.39 -1.04
C LEU A 234 1.84 7.79 -1.52
N PHE A 235 2.81 8.39 -0.84
CA PHE A 235 3.23 9.77 -1.04
C PHE A 235 4.68 9.87 -1.54
N LYS A 236 5.24 8.75 -2.02
CA LYS A 236 6.50 8.85 -2.74
C LYS A 236 6.30 9.91 -3.83
N LYS A 237 6.88 11.11 -3.60
CA LYS A 237 7.52 11.81 -4.70
C LYS A 237 8.34 10.74 -5.40
N PRO A 238 8.28 10.63 -6.76
CA PRO A 238 9.27 9.82 -7.43
C PRO A 238 10.56 10.25 -6.74
N ARG A 239 11.21 9.35 -6.01
CA ARG A 239 12.51 9.67 -5.46
C ARG A 239 13.22 10.25 -6.67
N ARG A 240 13.37 11.58 -6.78
CA ARG A 240 14.58 12.09 -7.37
C ARG A 240 15.60 11.25 -6.64
N LYS A 241 16.13 10.24 -7.35
CA LYS A 241 17.25 9.47 -6.86
C LYS A 241 18.16 10.55 -6.32
N LYS A 242 18.18 10.78 -4.99
CA LYS A 242 19.28 11.52 -4.39
C LYS A 242 20.41 10.72 -4.93
N SER A 243 21.05 11.25 -5.99
CA SER A 243 21.87 10.39 -6.81
C SER A 243 22.77 9.77 -5.80
N VAL A 244 22.94 8.46 -5.84
CA VAL A 244 23.89 7.72 -4.98
C VAL A 244 25.18 8.54 -4.93
N LEU A 245 25.52 9.18 -6.05
CA LEU A 245 26.55 10.19 -6.22
C LEU A 245 26.49 11.35 -5.21
N LYS A 246 25.31 12.00 -4.98
CA LYS A 246 25.21 13.10 -4.00
C LYS A 246 25.35 12.62 -2.56
N SER A 247 24.89 11.41 -2.27
CA SER A 247 25.09 10.78 -0.97
C SER A 247 26.55 10.43 -0.72
N LEU A 248 27.23 9.81 -1.68
CA LEU A 248 28.66 9.46 -1.60
C LEU A 248 29.57 10.70 -1.63
N ALA A 249 29.22 11.72 -2.42
CA ALA A 249 29.94 12.99 -2.43
C ALA A 249 29.78 13.74 -1.09
N SER A 250 28.60 13.70 -0.46
CA SER A 250 28.39 14.30 0.88
C SER A 250 29.18 13.57 1.97
N MET A 251 29.49 12.28 1.79
CA MET A 251 30.34 11.49 2.67
C MET A 251 31.84 11.59 2.33
N LYS A 252 32.22 12.40 1.33
CA LYS A 252 33.61 12.51 0.80
C LYS A 252 34.22 11.15 0.38
N LEU A 253 33.38 10.26 -0.16
CA LEU A 253 33.79 8.95 -0.65
C LEU A 253 34.15 8.94 -2.14
N ILE A 254 33.86 10.02 -2.87
CA ILE A 254 34.21 10.24 -4.27
C ILE A 254 35.12 11.46 -4.34
N ASP A 255 36.34 11.29 -4.83
CA ASP A 255 37.36 12.34 -4.84
C ASP A 255 37.57 12.96 -6.22
N ASN A 256 37.21 12.25 -7.29
CA ASN A 256 37.45 12.70 -8.65
C ASN A 256 36.33 12.34 -9.63
N LYS A 257 36.40 12.90 -10.84
CA LYS A 257 35.41 12.73 -11.90
C LYS A 257 35.35 11.29 -12.43
N ASP A 258 36.45 10.56 -12.43
CA ASP A 258 36.52 9.17 -12.89
C ASP A 258 35.74 8.25 -11.96
N GLU A 259 35.91 8.41 -10.65
CA GLU A 259 35.15 7.72 -9.62
C GLU A 259 33.65 8.02 -9.72
N GLU A 260 33.30 9.29 -9.95
CA GLU A 260 31.91 9.73 -10.14
C GLU A 260 31.25 9.03 -11.33
N MET A 261 31.96 8.92 -12.46
CA MET A 261 31.45 8.29 -13.67
C MET A 261 31.25 6.79 -13.51
N ILE A 262 32.17 6.09 -12.82
CA ILE A 262 32.06 4.67 -12.51
C ILE A 262 30.81 4.41 -11.63
N VAL A 263 30.66 5.16 -10.54
CA VAL A 263 29.50 5.02 -9.65
C VAL A 263 28.20 5.33 -10.38
N LYS A 264 28.20 6.30 -11.30
CA LYS A 264 27.05 6.61 -12.14
C LYS A 264 26.71 5.46 -13.07
N ALA A 265 27.68 4.84 -13.76
CA ALA A 265 27.46 3.70 -14.63
C ALA A 265 26.85 2.52 -13.86
N ILE A 266 27.44 2.14 -12.72
CA ILE A 266 26.95 1.04 -11.88
C ILE A 266 25.55 1.34 -11.33
N SER A 267 25.27 2.59 -10.95
CA SER A 267 23.94 3.00 -10.47
C SER A 267 22.85 2.92 -11.54
N GLN A 268 23.22 2.93 -12.81
CA GLN A 268 22.33 2.74 -13.96
C GLN A 268 22.18 1.29 -14.40
N GLY A 269 22.85 0.37 -13.70
CA GLY A 269 22.74 -1.07 -13.95
C GLY A 269 23.85 -1.64 -14.83
N VAL A 270 24.82 -0.84 -15.27
CA VAL A 270 26.01 -1.32 -15.99
C VAL A 270 26.93 -1.98 -14.97
N ARG A 271 27.29 -3.26 -15.16
CA ARG A 271 27.96 -4.04 -14.11
C ARG A 271 29.31 -4.60 -14.53
N TYR A 272 29.52 -4.90 -15.81
CA TYR A 272 30.74 -5.49 -16.28
C TYR A 272 31.82 -4.44 -16.58
N SER A 273 33.08 -4.75 -16.24
CA SER A 273 34.22 -3.84 -16.41
C SER A 273 34.31 -3.23 -17.81
N GLU A 274 34.16 -4.06 -18.85
CA GLU A 274 34.20 -3.61 -20.24
C GLU A 274 33.01 -2.68 -20.59
N GLU A 275 31.82 -2.99 -20.13
CA GLU A 275 30.63 -2.20 -20.35
C GLU A 275 30.72 -0.84 -19.63
N ILE A 276 31.26 -0.82 -18.40
CA ILE A 276 31.48 0.41 -17.63
C ILE A 276 32.49 1.29 -18.35
N LEU A 277 33.57 0.71 -18.85
CA LEU A 277 34.57 1.43 -19.61
C LEU A 277 33.98 2.06 -20.87
N LEU A 278 33.26 1.27 -21.67
CA LEU A 278 32.58 1.77 -22.88
C LEU A 278 31.53 2.86 -22.56
N TYR A 279 30.75 2.66 -21.49
CA TYR A 279 29.78 3.66 -21.02
C TYR A 279 30.48 4.98 -20.72
N ILE A 280 31.59 4.98 -19.99
CA ILE A 280 32.31 6.20 -19.64
C ILE A 280 32.92 6.86 -20.88
N GLN A 281 33.50 6.08 -21.80
CA GLN A 281 34.06 6.58 -23.05
C GLN A 281 33.02 7.27 -23.93
N SER A 282 31.77 6.87 -23.86
CA SER A 282 30.68 7.51 -24.61
C SER A 282 30.31 8.92 -24.12
N PHE A 283 30.76 9.31 -22.93
CA PHE A 283 30.44 10.62 -22.31
C PHE A 283 31.64 11.53 -22.11
N LEU A 284 32.86 11.02 -22.23
CA LEU A 284 34.09 11.80 -22.05
C LEU A 284 34.73 12.12 -23.42
N GLU A 285 35.03 13.39 -23.65
CA GLU A 285 35.82 13.81 -24.80
C GLU A 285 37.32 13.48 -24.64
N GLU A 286 37.77 13.28 -23.40
CA GLU A 286 39.13 12.87 -23.07
C GLU A 286 39.27 11.33 -23.09
N LYS A 287 40.48 10.90 -23.45
CA LYS A 287 40.83 9.46 -23.49
C LYS A 287 40.73 8.82 -22.08
N PHE A 288 39.69 8.02 -21.85
CA PHE A 288 39.52 7.20 -20.66
C PHE A 288 39.88 5.77 -21.02
N ASP A 289 41.03 5.27 -20.53
CA ASP A 289 41.54 3.96 -20.83
C ASP A 289 41.41 2.98 -19.66
N ALA A 290 41.78 1.72 -19.91
CA ALA A 290 41.70 0.67 -18.90
C ALA A 290 42.54 0.97 -17.65
N SER A 291 43.67 1.68 -17.80
CA SER A 291 44.53 2.02 -16.65
C SER A 291 43.85 3.03 -15.71
N ARG A 292 43.25 4.07 -16.27
CA ARG A 292 42.45 5.06 -15.49
C ARG A 292 41.24 4.39 -14.82
N PHE A 293 40.57 3.47 -15.55
CA PHE A 293 39.44 2.70 -15.00
C PHE A 293 39.88 1.85 -13.80
N MET A 294 40.94 1.06 -13.94
CA MET A 294 41.44 0.19 -12.87
C MET A 294 41.89 0.99 -11.64
N ALA A 295 42.54 2.12 -11.81
CA ALA A 295 42.95 2.97 -10.70
C ALA A 295 41.75 3.50 -9.93
N ALA A 296 40.72 4.03 -10.62
CA ALA A 296 39.54 4.59 -10.01
C ALA A 296 38.65 3.53 -9.33
N ILE A 297 38.44 2.37 -9.99
CA ILE A 297 37.56 1.33 -9.42
C ILE A 297 38.18 0.65 -8.20
N THR A 298 39.54 0.44 -8.23
CA THR A 298 40.27 -0.07 -7.07
C THR A 298 40.17 0.90 -5.88
N THR A 299 40.29 2.19 -6.13
CA THR A 299 40.13 3.20 -5.09
C THR A 299 38.71 3.16 -4.49
N LEU A 300 37.67 3.03 -5.33
CA LEU A 300 36.27 2.88 -4.88
C LEU A 300 36.05 1.60 -4.10
N GLU A 301 36.69 0.52 -4.47
CA GLU A 301 36.64 -0.76 -3.74
C GLU A 301 37.29 -0.66 -2.35
N ILE A 302 38.47 -0.04 -2.26
CA ILE A 302 39.15 0.23 -0.98
C ILE A 302 38.29 1.12 -0.07
N LYS A 303 37.60 2.09 -0.64
CA LYS A 303 36.66 2.96 0.09
C LYS A 303 35.35 2.25 0.45
N GLY A 304 35.14 1.01 0.03
CA GLY A 304 33.91 0.26 0.27
C GLY A 304 32.70 0.80 -0.47
N VAL A 305 32.88 1.57 -1.54
CA VAL A 305 31.80 2.13 -2.35
C VAL A 305 31.29 1.13 -3.38
N VAL A 306 32.20 0.31 -3.92
CA VAL A 306 31.88 -0.77 -4.86
C VAL A 306 32.46 -2.09 -4.35
N LYS A 307 31.89 -3.18 -4.80
CA LYS A 307 32.36 -4.53 -4.51
C LYS A 307 32.47 -5.34 -5.81
N ASN A 308 33.55 -6.04 -5.97
CA ASN A 308 33.73 -7.02 -7.03
C ASN A 308 33.07 -8.34 -6.67
N LEU A 309 32.30 -8.95 -7.58
CA LEU A 309 31.61 -10.24 -7.34
C LEU A 309 32.35 -11.44 -7.87
N ASP A 310 33.00 -11.34 -9.06
CA ASP A 310 33.59 -12.47 -9.78
C ASP A 310 34.86 -12.12 -10.61
N GLY A 311 35.48 -10.99 -10.29
CA GLY A 311 36.66 -10.49 -11.03
C GLY A 311 36.30 -9.53 -12.16
N THR A 312 35.11 -9.60 -12.71
CA THR A 312 34.66 -8.78 -13.86
C THR A 312 33.41 -7.98 -13.58
N GLN A 313 32.61 -8.35 -12.57
CA GLN A 313 31.32 -7.77 -12.26
C GLN A 313 31.37 -6.91 -10.98
N TRP A 314 30.84 -5.68 -11.07
CA TRP A 314 30.86 -4.68 -10.01
C TRP A 314 29.45 -4.26 -9.58
N VAL A 315 29.28 -4.08 -8.28
CA VAL A 315 28.04 -3.59 -7.67
C VAL A 315 28.35 -2.51 -6.64
N LEU A 316 27.40 -1.65 -6.36
CA LEU A 316 27.50 -0.70 -5.23
C LEU A 316 27.34 -1.48 -3.92
N SER A 317 28.17 -1.16 -2.93
CA SER A 317 28.15 -1.77 -1.60
C SER A 317 27.00 -1.32 -0.74
#